data_74bdac47c28ca61d2e614b17aeaf5443
#
_entry.id   74bdac47c28ca61d2e614b17aeaf5443
#
_cell.length_a   1.000
_cell.length_b   1.000
_cell.length_c   1.000
_cell.angle_alpha   90.00
_cell.angle_beta   90.00
_cell.angle_gamma   90.00
#
_symmetry.space_group_name_H-M   'P 1'
#
loop_
_entity.id
_entity.type
_entity.pdbx_description
1 polymer ?
#
loop_
_entity_poly.entity_id
_entity_poly.type
_entity_poly.pdbx_seq_one_letter_code
_entity_poly.pdbx_strand_id
1 'polypeptide(L)'
;MLFRSVLRRGEGGGLYLATTGVGVAPPELDLSMSNIRAGDRILVSGPVGDPGISVMLAREEFGMRGDLTSDAANVLPLTQVAAEVSGLRFMRDPTRGGLATVMHELIHVTGLQVRMQQTEIPIHDAVTSVCEMLGYDPLYLACEGRVVAVVAKDDADQLLSAW
;
A
#
# COMPACT_ATOMS: atom_id res chain seq x y z
N MET A 1 1.92 15.86 -7.21
CA MET A 1 1.05 15.72 -6.01
C MET A 1 1.55 16.69 -4.95
N LEU A 2 0.72 17.60 -4.47
CA LEU A 2 1.12 18.56 -3.42
C LEU A 2 0.78 17.93 -2.06
N PHE A 3 1.80 17.56 -1.30
CA PHE A 3 1.59 17.18 0.09
C PHE A 3 1.43 18.43 0.95
N ARG A 4 0.33 18.53 1.66
CA ARG A 4 0.12 19.56 2.68
C ARG A 4 -0.09 18.90 4.01
N SER A 5 0.77 19.22 4.96
CA SER A 5 0.54 18.93 6.37
C SER A 5 0.08 20.20 7.05
N VAL A 6 -1.09 20.15 7.69
CA VAL A 6 -1.62 21.26 8.47
C VAL A 6 -1.63 20.84 9.92
N LEU A 7 -0.95 21.59 10.77
CA LEU A 7 -0.87 21.37 12.21
C LEU A 7 -1.51 22.55 12.94
N ARG A 8 -2.05 22.32 14.10
CA ARG A 8 -2.47 23.41 14.99
C ARG A 8 -1.24 24.18 15.47
N ARG A 9 -1.45 25.46 15.72
CA ARG A 9 -0.39 26.30 16.27
C ARG A 9 0.10 25.73 17.61
N GLY A 10 1.41 25.42 17.71
CA GLY A 10 2.01 24.86 18.90
C GLY A 10 2.10 23.31 18.94
N GLU A 11 1.50 22.59 17.98
CA GLU A 11 1.52 21.12 17.93
C GLU A 11 2.64 20.57 17.02
N GLY A 12 3.48 21.43 16.46
CA GLY A 12 4.57 21.00 15.60
C GLY A 12 5.74 20.41 16.37
N GLY A 13 6.27 19.24 15.93
CA GLY A 13 7.40 18.56 16.55
C GLY A 13 8.78 19.23 16.35
N GLY A 14 8.82 20.44 15.78
CA GLY A 14 10.06 21.23 15.59
C GLY A 14 10.95 20.79 14.43
N LEU A 15 10.76 19.57 13.87
CA LEU A 15 11.51 19.06 12.73
C LEU A 15 10.56 18.61 11.62
N TYR A 16 10.77 19.12 10.41
CA TYR A 16 10.04 18.74 9.22
C TYR A 16 11.03 18.32 8.14
N LEU A 17 10.83 17.15 7.57
CA LEU A 17 11.64 16.64 6.47
C LEU A 17 10.79 16.55 5.21
N ALA A 18 11.28 17.09 4.11
CA ALA A 18 10.67 16.94 2.81
C ALA A 18 11.71 16.42 1.82
N THR A 19 11.36 15.37 1.09
CA THR A 19 12.20 14.80 0.04
C THR A 19 11.51 14.94 -1.32
N THR A 20 12.29 15.22 -2.35
CA THR A 20 11.80 15.29 -3.73
C THR A 20 12.73 14.44 -4.60
N GLY A 21 12.13 13.54 -5.39
CA GLY A 21 12.83 12.72 -6.35
C GLY A 21 12.42 13.09 -7.78
N VAL A 22 13.36 13.06 -8.70
CA VAL A 22 13.13 13.16 -10.14
C VAL A 22 13.74 11.94 -10.79
N GLY A 23 12.98 11.29 -11.67
CA GLY A 23 13.43 10.12 -12.42
C GLY A 23 12.99 10.18 -13.86
N VAL A 24 13.62 9.35 -14.69
CA VAL A 24 13.23 9.13 -16.10
C VAL A 24 12.67 7.73 -16.20
N ALA A 25 11.41 7.61 -16.63
CA ALA A 25 10.80 6.32 -16.91
C ALA A 25 11.35 5.78 -18.24
N PRO A 26 11.76 4.51 -18.31
CA PRO A 26 12.08 3.86 -19.57
C PRO A 26 10.88 3.90 -20.52
N PRO A 27 11.07 4.16 -21.83
CA PRO A 27 9.97 4.26 -22.79
C PRO A 27 9.10 3.01 -22.87
N GLU A 28 9.67 1.85 -22.59
CA GLU A 28 8.99 0.55 -22.58
C GLU A 28 8.13 0.32 -21.35
N LEU A 29 8.31 1.11 -20.28
CA LEU A 29 7.58 0.98 -19.03
C LEU A 29 6.39 1.95 -19.01
N ASP A 30 5.27 1.55 -19.58
CA ASP A 30 4.02 2.32 -19.58
C ASP A 30 3.10 1.86 -18.44
N LEU A 31 3.27 2.45 -17.26
CA LEU A 31 2.46 2.16 -16.07
C LEU A 31 1.29 3.13 -15.99
N SER A 32 0.12 2.65 -16.37
CA SER A 32 -1.12 3.45 -16.35
C SER A 32 -2.32 2.61 -15.93
N MET A 33 -3.24 3.21 -15.16
CA MET A 33 -4.52 2.57 -14.88
C MET A 33 -5.32 2.27 -16.15
N SER A 34 -5.12 3.02 -17.25
CA SER A 34 -5.76 2.77 -18.53
C SER A 34 -5.32 1.46 -19.20
N ASN A 35 -4.21 0.89 -18.77
CA ASN A 35 -3.70 -0.40 -19.27
C ASN A 35 -4.30 -1.61 -18.56
N ILE A 36 -5.04 -1.40 -17.49
CA ILE A 36 -5.67 -2.46 -16.70
C ILE A 36 -6.85 -3.04 -17.46
N ARG A 37 -6.97 -4.36 -17.44
CA ARG A 37 -7.98 -5.13 -18.17
C ARG A 37 -8.73 -6.08 -17.23
N ALA A 38 -9.94 -6.44 -17.64
CA ALA A 38 -10.69 -7.48 -16.94
C ALA A 38 -9.90 -8.80 -16.96
N GLY A 39 -9.76 -9.43 -15.80
CA GLY A 39 -8.99 -10.65 -15.61
C GLY A 39 -7.58 -10.44 -15.10
N ASP A 40 -7.05 -9.22 -15.11
CA ASP A 40 -5.77 -8.91 -14.46
C ASP A 40 -5.82 -9.24 -12.95
N ARG A 41 -4.66 -9.47 -12.36
CA ARG A 41 -4.48 -9.77 -10.93
C ARG A 41 -3.93 -8.57 -10.19
N ILE A 42 -4.42 -8.39 -8.97
CA ILE A 42 -3.93 -7.38 -8.04
C ILE A 42 -3.11 -8.10 -6.99
N LEU A 43 -1.86 -7.69 -6.82
CA LEU A 43 -0.94 -8.25 -5.84
C LEU A 43 -0.54 -7.16 -4.86
N VAL A 44 -0.27 -7.55 -3.61
CA VAL A 44 0.32 -6.70 -2.58
C VAL A 44 1.59 -7.37 -2.05
N SER A 45 2.64 -6.60 -1.88
CA SER A 45 3.99 -7.10 -1.58
C SER A 45 4.20 -7.54 -0.12
N GLY A 46 3.17 -7.56 0.69
CA GLY A 46 3.26 -8.03 2.07
C GLY A 46 2.08 -7.60 2.94
N PRO A 47 2.13 -7.87 4.26
CA PRO A 47 1.05 -7.57 5.19
C PRO A 47 0.65 -6.10 5.18
N VAL A 48 -0.66 -5.84 5.35
CA VAL A 48 -1.21 -4.49 5.33
C VAL A 48 -1.65 -4.03 6.72
N GLY A 49 -1.59 -2.72 6.96
CA GLY A 49 -2.11 -2.07 8.15
C GLY A 49 -1.12 -1.91 9.31
N ASP A 50 0.09 -2.44 9.21
CA ASP A 50 1.09 -2.40 10.28
C ASP A 50 1.40 -0.97 10.79
N PRO A 51 1.67 0.04 9.93
CA PRO A 51 2.02 1.38 10.41
C PRO A 51 0.93 2.04 11.25
N GLY A 52 -0.33 1.87 10.85
CA GLY A 52 -1.46 2.44 11.60
C GLY A 52 -1.49 1.95 13.03
N ILE A 53 -1.37 0.66 13.21
CA ILE A 53 -1.43 0.03 14.54
C ILE A 53 -0.14 0.24 15.31
N SER A 54 1.04 0.16 14.68
CA SER A 54 2.32 0.37 15.36
C SER A 54 2.43 1.77 15.98
N VAL A 55 1.92 2.81 15.29
CA VAL A 55 1.86 4.17 15.84
C VAL A 55 0.92 4.27 17.03
N MET A 56 -0.25 3.62 16.98
CA MET A 56 -1.20 3.60 18.09
C MET A 56 -0.61 2.91 19.32
N LEU A 57 0.06 1.77 19.13
CA LEU A 57 0.76 1.05 20.19
C LEU A 57 1.91 1.88 20.80
N ALA A 58 2.73 2.53 19.94
CA ALA A 58 3.84 3.37 20.38
C ALA A 58 3.38 4.59 21.18
N ARG A 59 2.18 5.10 20.93
CA ARG A 59 1.58 6.20 21.69
C ARG A 59 0.83 5.73 22.94
N GLU A 60 0.81 4.42 23.21
CA GLU A 60 0.01 3.81 24.29
C GLU A 60 -1.46 4.25 24.23
N GLU A 61 -1.97 4.53 23.04
CA GLU A 61 -3.37 4.88 22.85
C GLU A 61 -4.26 3.73 23.34
N PHE A 62 -5.31 4.07 24.04
CA PHE A 62 -6.25 3.10 24.66
C PHE A 62 -5.59 2.11 25.66
N GLY A 63 -4.39 2.41 26.18
CA GLY A 63 -3.66 1.56 27.10
C GLY A 63 -3.13 0.25 26.47
N MET A 64 -3.10 0.18 25.15
CA MET A 64 -2.59 -1.00 24.42
C MET A 64 -1.07 -0.96 24.34
N ARG A 65 -0.45 -2.14 24.41
CA ARG A 65 0.98 -2.35 24.23
C ARG A 65 1.23 -3.56 23.34
N GLY A 66 2.27 -3.52 22.53
CA GLY A 66 2.65 -4.63 21.66
C GLY A 66 3.93 -4.33 20.90
N ASP A 67 4.51 -5.36 20.30
CA ASP A 67 5.80 -5.30 19.61
C ASP A 67 5.66 -5.15 18.09
N LEU A 68 4.49 -4.76 17.59
CA LEU A 68 4.29 -4.54 16.16
C LEU A 68 5.11 -3.34 15.70
N THR A 69 5.95 -3.55 14.70
CA THR A 69 6.77 -2.49 14.09
C THR A 69 6.13 -1.98 12.80
N SER A 70 6.44 -0.75 12.43
CA SER A 70 6.04 -0.19 11.14
C SER A 70 6.66 -1.00 10.00
N ASP A 71 5.92 -1.14 8.90
CA ASP A 71 6.39 -1.75 7.66
C ASP A 71 7.28 -0.82 6.81
N ALA A 72 7.58 0.40 7.30
CA ALA A 72 8.38 1.37 6.58
C ALA A 72 9.72 0.76 6.11
N ALA A 73 9.89 0.65 4.82
CA ALA A 73 11.02 -0.03 4.19
C ALA A 73 11.35 0.59 2.82
N ASN A 74 12.55 0.29 2.33
CA ASN A 74 12.91 0.63 0.96
C ASN A 74 12.19 -0.31 -0.02
N VAL A 75 11.28 0.24 -0.80
CA VAL A 75 10.49 -0.52 -1.80
C VAL A 75 11.17 -0.64 -3.16
N LEU A 76 12.35 -0.04 -3.36
CA LEU A 76 13.06 -0.07 -4.63
C LEU A 76 13.30 -1.50 -5.16
N PRO A 77 13.77 -2.48 -4.35
CA PRO A 77 13.93 -3.84 -4.83
C PRO A 77 12.63 -4.46 -5.35
N LEU A 78 11.52 -4.21 -4.66
CA LEU A 78 10.19 -4.71 -5.04
C LEU A 78 9.72 -4.10 -6.38
N THR A 79 9.91 -2.80 -6.56
CA THR A 79 9.49 -2.10 -7.77
C THR A 79 10.37 -2.45 -8.97
N GLN A 80 11.67 -2.68 -8.76
CA GLN A 80 12.59 -3.12 -9.82
C GLN A 80 12.20 -4.51 -10.35
N VAL A 81 11.98 -5.47 -9.47
CA VAL A 81 11.53 -6.81 -9.84
C VAL A 81 10.17 -6.76 -10.56
N ALA A 82 9.23 -5.95 -10.07
CA ALA A 82 7.95 -5.80 -10.72
C ALA A 82 8.07 -5.21 -12.13
N ALA A 83 8.98 -4.25 -12.33
CA ALA A 83 9.21 -3.60 -13.63
C ALA A 83 9.80 -4.55 -14.70
N GLU A 84 10.39 -5.68 -14.30
CA GLU A 84 10.89 -6.72 -15.20
C GLU A 84 9.77 -7.65 -15.70
N VAL A 85 8.59 -7.59 -15.10
CA VAL A 85 7.45 -8.43 -15.49
C VAL A 85 6.71 -7.78 -16.64
N SER A 86 6.69 -8.45 -17.79
CA SER A 86 6.12 -7.91 -19.04
C SER A 86 4.63 -7.57 -18.97
N GLY A 87 3.90 -8.29 -18.13
CA GLY A 87 2.48 -8.07 -17.89
C GLY A 87 2.14 -7.02 -16.85
N LEU A 88 3.11 -6.31 -16.29
CA LEU A 88 2.85 -5.23 -15.34
C LEU A 88 2.06 -4.10 -16.01
N ARG A 89 0.91 -3.72 -15.42
CA ARG A 89 0.01 -2.68 -15.93
C ARG A 89 0.12 -1.39 -15.13
N PHE A 90 0.22 -1.55 -13.82
CA PHE A 90 0.17 -0.44 -12.88
C PHE A 90 0.78 -0.86 -11.55
N MET A 91 1.41 0.08 -10.86
CA MET A 91 1.80 -0.10 -9.46
C MET A 91 1.77 1.24 -8.71
N ARG A 92 1.51 1.15 -7.41
CA ARG A 92 1.57 2.27 -6.48
C ARG A 92 1.68 1.81 -5.04
N ASP A 93 1.97 2.76 -4.16
CA ASP A 93 1.95 2.59 -2.71
C ASP A 93 0.51 2.65 -2.15
N PRO A 94 0.14 1.82 -1.17
CA PRO A 94 -1.12 1.90 -0.45
C PRO A 94 -0.98 2.73 0.84
N THR A 95 -0.46 3.96 0.75
CA THR A 95 -0.26 4.83 1.92
C THR A 95 -1.58 5.36 2.46
N ARG A 96 -2.02 6.54 2.07
CA ARG A 96 -3.24 7.14 2.62
C ARG A 96 -4.51 6.39 2.22
N GLY A 97 -5.26 5.95 3.25
CA GLY A 97 -6.49 5.18 3.08
C GLY A 97 -6.26 3.73 2.65
N GLY A 98 -5.01 3.28 2.74
CA GLY A 98 -4.64 1.88 2.63
C GLY A 98 -4.98 1.21 1.29
N LEU A 99 -5.05 -0.10 1.32
CA LEU A 99 -5.39 -0.92 0.17
C LEU A 99 -6.80 -0.60 -0.36
N ALA A 100 -7.76 -0.33 0.53
CA ALA A 100 -9.14 -0.02 0.15
C ALA A 100 -9.20 1.21 -0.77
N THR A 101 -8.47 2.28 -0.46
CA THR A 101 -8.45 3.48 -1.32
C THR A 101 -7.87 3.18 -2.70
N VAL A 102 -6.81 2.38 -2.78
CA VAL A 102 -6.25 1.95 -4.08
C VAL A 102 -7.30 1.22 -4.91
N MET A 103 -8.07 0.31 -4.29
CA MET A 103 -9.15 -0.41 -4.99
C MET A 103 -10.24 0.53 -5.49
N HIS A 104 -10.64 1.51 -4.68
CA HIS A 104 -11.63 2.54 -5.08
C HIS A 104 -11.13 3.37 -6.26
N GLU A 105 -9.87 3.79 -6.26
CA GLU A 105 -9.27 4.52 -7.37
C GLU A 105 -9.26 3.69 -8.66
N LEU A 106 -8.88 2.42 -8.57
CA LEU A 106 -8.90 1.49 -9.71
C LEU A 106 -10.30 1.36 -10.30
N ILE A 107 -11.32 1.13 -9.46
CA ILE A 107 -12.72 1.01 -9.89
C ILE A 107 -13.18 2.32 -10.55
N HIS A 108 -12.89 3.45 -9.94
CA HIS A 108 -13.33 4.75 -10.43
C HIS A 108 -12.75 5.11 -11.79
N VAL A 109 -11.46 4.83 -12.00
CA VAL A 109 -10.76 5.19 -13.23
C VAL A 109 -11.04 4.20 -14.36
N THR A 110 -11.09 2.90 -14.04
CA THR A 110 -11.23 1.84 -15.07
C THR A 110 -12.68 1.49 -15.39
N GLY A 111 -13.61 1.75 -14.47
CA GLY A 111 -14.98 1.26 -14.56
C GLY A 111 -15.11 -0.25 -14.36
N LEU A 112 -14.02 -0.95 -14.04
CA LEU A 112 -14.02 -2.38 -13.79
C LEU A 112 -14.44 -2.69 -12.36
N GLN A 113 -14.86 -3.94 -12.12
CA GLN A 113 -15.11 -4.44 -10.77
C GLN A 113 -13.84 -5.05 -10.19
N VAL A 114 -13.60 -4.84 -8.90
CA VAL A 114 -12.53 -5.49 -8.14
C VAL A 114 -13.16 -6.58 -7.27
N ARG A 115 -12.61 -7.79 -7.35
CA ARG A 115 -12.94 -8.89 -6.44
C ARG A 115 -11.75 -9.11 -5.51
N MET A 116 -11.98 -8.98 -4.22
CA MET A 116 -10.99 -9.26 -3.18
C MET A 116 -11.37 -10.55 -2.45
N GLN A 117 -10.38 -11.38 -2.17
CA GLN A 117 -10.53 -12.56 -1.33
C GLN A 117 -9.87 -12.25 0.02
N GLN A 118 -10.67 -12.06 1.05
CA GLN A 118 -10.17 -11.62 2.36
C GLN A 118 -9.07 -12.54 2.91
N THR A 119 -9.18 -13.84 2.69
CA THR A 119 -8.21 -14.84 3.14
C THR A 119 -6.86 -14.79 2.42
N GLU A 120 -6.81 -14.14 1.28
CA GLU A 120 -5.60 -13.98 0.46
C GLU A 120 -4.86 -12.66 0.76
N ILE A 121 -5.47 -11.77 1.55
CA ILE A 121 -4.84 -10.50 1.92
C ILE A 121 -4.05 -10.73 3.20
N PRO A 122 -2.72 -10.60 3.16
CA PRO A 122 -1.91 -10.82 4.36
C PRO A 122 -2.13 -9.69 5.37
N ILE A 123 -2.50 -10.04 6.59
CA ILE A 123 -2.70 -9.12 7.71
C ILE A 123 -2.15 -9.81 8.95
N HIS A 124 -1.31 -9.12 9.72
CA HIS A 124 -0.80 -9.67 10.97
C HIS A 124 -1.91 -9.80 12.03
N ASP A 125 -1.87 -10.86 12.84
CA ASP A 125 -2.87 -11.11 13.89
C ASP A 125 -3.00 -9.94 14.87
N ALA A 126 -1.90 -9.27 15.18
CA ALA A 126 -1.90 -8.07 16.03
C ALA A 126 -2.72 -6.93 15.41
N VAL A 127 -2.62 -6.72 14.09
CA VAL A 127 -3.41 -5.73 13.36
C VAL A 127 -4.89 -6.11 13.39
N THR A 128 -5.20 -7.36 13.07
CA THR A 128 -6.57 -7.88 13.10
C THR A 128 -7.21 -7.69 14.47
N SER A 129 -6.52 -8.10 15.53
CA SER A 129 -7.03 -8.03 16.91
C SER A 129 -7.32 -6.60 17.36
N VAL A 130 -6.42 -5.65 17.06
CA VAL A 130 -6.63 -4.23 17.40
C VAL A 130 -7.77 -3.63 16.58
N CYS A 131 -7.85 -3.96 15.30
CA CYS A 131 -8.92 -3.49 14.42
C CYS A 131 -10.28 -3.99 14.88
N GLU A 132 -10.41 -5.26 15.25
CA GLU A 132 -11.65 -5.83 15.81
C GLU A 132 -12.07 -5.14 17.11
N MET A 133 -11.12 -4.88 18.00
CA MET A 133 -11.36 -4.20 19.28
C MET A 133 -11.86 -2.77 19.10
N LEU A 134 -11.33 -2.03 18.13
CA LEU A 134 -11.60 -0.61 17.90
C LEU A 134 -12.67 -0.36 16.82
N GLY A 135 -13.12 -1.39 16.12
CA GLY A 135 -14.07 -1.26 15.01
C GLY A 135 -13.45 -0.66 13.75
N TYR A 136 -12.14 -0.87 13.53
CA TYR A 136 -11.46 -0.44 12.32
C TYR A 136 -11.41 -1.55 11.28
N ASP A 137 -11.32 -1.16 10.01
CA ASP A 137 -11.05 -2.09 8.92
C ASP A 137 -9.56 -1.95 8.53
N PRO A 138 -8.76 -3.03 8.64
CA PRO A 138 -7.33 -2.99 8.33
C PRO A 138 -7.03 -2.57 6.90
N LEU A 139 -7.95 -2.76 5.96
CA LEU A 139 -7.76 -2.38 4.56
C LEU A 139 -7.69 -0.86 4.35
N TYR A 140 -8.19 -0.06 5.29
CA TYR A 140 -8.10 1.41 5.26
C TYR A 140 -6.86 1.96 5.98
N LEU A 141 -6.12 1.11 6.68
CA LEU A 141 -4.89 1.53 7.36
C LEU A 141 -3.75 1.73 6.37
N ALA A 142 -2.98 2.79 6.61
CA ALA A 142 -1.83 3.12 5.77
C ALA A 142 -0.75 2.03 5.81
N CYS A 143 -0.07 1.84 4.67
CA CYS A 143 1.14 1.04 4.57
C CYS A 143 2.24 1.92 3.98
N GLU A 144 3.43 1.92 4.58
CA GLU A 144 4.54 2.81 4.21
C GLU A 144 5.63 2.09 3.39
N GLY A 145 5.75 0.77 3.55
CA GLY A 145 6.75 -0.06 2.87
C GLY A 145 6.13 -1.15 1.98
N ARG A 146 4.94 -0.93 1.44
CA ARG A 146 4.26 -1.89 0.56
C ARG A 146 4.02 -1.32 -0.83
N VAL A 147 3.93 -2.23 -1.79
CA VAL A 147 3.59 -1.94 -3.19
C VAL A 147 2.36 -2.75 -3.56
N VAL A 148 1.42 -2.10 -4.22
CA VAL A 148 0.29 -2.76 -4.91
C VAL A 148 0.61 -2.73 -6.40
N ALA A 149 0.56 -3.88 -7.04
CA ALA A 149 0.73 -4.01 -8.48
C ALA A 149 -0.50 -4.64 -9.13
N VAL A 150 -0.81 -4.20 -10.33
CA VAL A 150 -1.78 -4.85 -11.22
C VAL A 150 -1.01 -5.45 -12.39
N VAL A 151 -1.19 -6.73 -12.62
CA VAL A 151 -0.42 -7.52 -13.58
C VAL A 151 -1.34 -8.44 -14.38
N ALA A 152 -0.97 -8.74 -15.62
CA ALA A 152 -1.69 -9.72 -16.44
C ALA A 152 -1.76 -11.07 -15.71
N LYS A 153 -2.89 -11.77 -15.88
CA LYS A 153 -3.15 -13.03 -15.17
C LYS A 153 -2.01 -14.04 -15.29
N ASP A 154 -1.45 -14.17 -16.49
CA ASP A 154 -0.46 -15.21 -16.79
C ASP A 154 0.94 -14.88 -16.18
N ASP A 155 1.17 -13.63 -15.82
CA ASP A 155 2.43 -13.17 -15.23
C ASP A 155 2.32 -13.00 -13.69
N ALA A 156 1.13 -13.21 -13.11
CA ALA A 156 0.89 -12.97 -11.69
C ALA A 156 1.73 -13.87 -10.78
N ASP A 157 1.83 -15.16 -11.10
CA ASP A 157 2.59 -16.12 -10.30
C ASP A 157 4.10 -15.83 -10.33
N GLN A 158 4.60 -15.31 -11.47
CA GLN A 158 5.98 -14.87 -11.60
C GLN A 158 6.26 -13.73 -10.62
N LEU A 159 5.43 -12.69 -10.60
CA LEU A 159 5.62 -11.56 -9.70
C LEU A 159 5.43 -11.96 -8.23
N LEU A 160 4.42 -12.77 -7.94
CA LEU A 160 4.16 -13.24 -6.57
C LEU A 160 5.33 -14.04 -6.01
N SER A 161 5.99 -14.86 -6.84
CA SER A 161 7.15 -15.67 -6.43
C SER A 161 8.42 -14.83 -6.26
N ALA A 162 8.48 -13.66 -6.86
CA ALA A 162 9.63 -12.77 -6.82
C ALA A 162 9.57 -11.73 -5.68
N TRP A 163 8.42 -11.56 -5.06
CA TRP A 163 8.18 -10.69 -3.91
C TRP A 163 8.28 -11.43 -2.58
#